data_d3f895504313054580c1893bba8fda8e
#
_entry.id   d3f895504313054580c1893bba8fda8e
#
_cell.length_a   1.000
_cell.length_b   1.000
_cell.length_c   1.000
_cell.angle_alpha   90.00
_cell.angle_beta   90.00
_cell.angle_gamma   90.00
#
_symmetry.space_group_name_H-M   'P 1'
#
loop_
_entity.id
_entity.type
_entity.pdbx_description
1 polymer ?
#
loop_
_entity_poly.entity_id
_entity_poly.type
_entity_poly.pdbx_seq_one_letter_code
_entity_poly.pdbx_strand_id
1 'polypeptide(L)'
;MERAPMIRIQVPDEQNIDITEPVIKKAFDIWYSYQPRYRKLKDYYLGDQEIGMKKDGAKITTNMCRYTVDSIVGYMAGNPITYSYDEGGEGSSDAEQVIDLLKKQNSPQMDKEVLTYMSIYGRALRLVYHDDDAALTPKSTVLSPLQAFVVYTGTVEPESIFGATVYGQLNAEGKEEFYLTVYTKYEVQYWYGKGKEGPWSTYKEPQPHKFGRVPLVEYKNSMEYMGDFEQIISLQDAYNALMSDRQDDKDSFANAMLMLQGVVLGTDPDEIKKGKKFLKENQILQLDEDAHAEYLTKTMNEGDVQTYANALMNDMHKIAKVPNMADENFANNASGVAMLYKLYGTEMLAGDKAVNFAKGETYLFKCYDAGLHNGLGSVDYQSRIDYSVMKPVFRYNVPTDISYEAQSLATYAGTGIVSKRTLMEVASIVQDPDLEEQRLAEEYDQSLQREKTMYRDEFAPENEDEEEEE
;
A
#
# COMPACT_ATOMS: atom_id res chain seq x y z
N MET A 1 -3.47 -17.22 -12.33
CA MET A 1 -2.27 -17.15 -11.46
C MET A 1 -2.40 -18.18 -10.35
N GLU A 2 -1.32 -18.88 -10.06
CA GLU A 2 -1.27 -19.77 -8.90
C GLU A 2 -1.34 -18.94 -7.62
N ARG A 3 -2.23 -19.30 -6.68
CA ARG A 3 -2.33 -18.59 -5.40
C ARG A 3 -1.09 -18.88 -4.56
N ALA A 4 -0.68 -17.94 -3.72
CA ALA A 4 0.45 -18.09 -2.81
C ALA A 4 -0.07 -18.19 -1.35
N PRO A 5 -0.63 -19.32 -0.93
CA PRO A 5 -1.19 -19.48 0.40
C PRO A 5 -0.09 -19.41 1.47
N MET A 6 -0.52 -19.48 2.73
CA MET A 6 0.38 -19.59 3.89
C MET A 6 1.32 -20.79 3.73
N ILE A 7 2.62 -20.59 3.97
CA ILE A 7 3.59 -21.69 3.97
C ILE A 7 3.41 -22.51 5.25
N ARG A 8 2.92 -23.72 5.11
CA ARG A 8 2.70 -24.65 6.22
C ARG A 8 3.60 -25.85 6.11
N ILE A 9 4.21 -26.24 7.23
CA ILE A 9 5.01 -27.47 7.33
C ILE A 9 4.39 -28.32 8.43
N GLN A 10 4.09 -29.60 8.11
CA GLN A 10 3.71 -30.57 9.15
C GLN A 10 4.95 -30.92 9.97
N VAL A 11 4.84 -30.76 11.26
CA VAL A 11 5.90 -31.05 12.22
C VAL A 11 5.41 -32.14 13.16
N PRO A 12 6.20 -33.20 13.39
CA PRO A 12 5.77 -34.33 14.22
C PRO A 12 5.60 -33.99 15.70
N ASP A 13 6.27 -32.95 16.19
CA ASP A 13 6.21 -32.51 17.59
C ASP A 13 6.16 -30.99 17.64
N GLU A 14 5.04 -30.44 18.17
CA GLU A 14 4.76 -29.00 18.20
C GLU A 14 5.64 -28.23 19.20
N GLN A 15 6.26 -28.93 20.16
CA GLN A 15 6.99 -28.27 21.26
C GLN A 15 8.49 -28.07 20.98
N ASN A 16 9.08 -28.84 20.07
CA ASN A 16 10.52 -28.78 19.77
C ASN A 16 10.78 -28.95 18.27
N ILE A 17 10.65 -27.90 17.50
CA ILE A 17 10.90 -27.92 16.06
C ILE A 17 12.38 -27.63 15.83
N ASP A 18 13.18 -28.67 15.62
CA ASP A 18 14.53 -28.51 15.12
C ASP A 18 14.48 -28.02 13.67
N ILE A 19 15.03 -26.83 13.43
CA ILE A 19 15.15 -26.28 12.07
C ILE A 19 16.35 -26.94 11.40
N THR A 20 16.07 -27.97 10.65
CA THR A 20 17.06 -28.77 9.92
C THR A 20 17.14 -28.37 8.45
N GLU A 21 18.21 -28.76 7.76
CA GLU A 21 18.38 -28.52 6.33
C GLU A 21 17.15 -28.89 5.48
N PRO A 22 16.52 -30.08 5.63
CA PRO A 22 15.32 -30.44 4.86
C PRO A 22 14.14 -29.50 5.09
N VAL A 23 13.97 -28.96 6.32
CA VAL A 23 12.91 -28.01 6.66
C VAL A 23 13.16 -26.67 5.97
N ILE A 24 14.40 -26.18 6.02
CA ILE A 24 14.82 -24.96 5.33
C ILE A 24 14.62 -25.08 3.82
N LYS A 25 15.10 -26.17 3.23
CA LYS A 25 14.97 -26.41 1.79
C LYS A 25 13.52 -26.45 1.36
N LYS A 26 12.66 -27.19 2.07
CA LYS A 26 11.22 -27.26 1.76
C LYS A 26 10.55 -25.89 1.85
N ALA A 27 10.84 -25.10 2.88
CA ALA A 27 10.28 -23.77 3.05
C ALA A 27 10.74 -22.82 1.93
N PHE A 28 12.03 -22.86 1.60
CA PHE A 28 12.61 -22.08 0.52
C PHE A 28 12.00 -22.44 -0.84
N ASP A 29 11.88 -23.74 -1.16
CA ASP A 29 11.32 -24.21 -2.43
C ASP A 29 9.86 -23.70 -2.61
N ILE A 30 9.04 -23.75 -1.56
CA ILE A 30 7.67 -23.21 -1.58
C ILE A 30 7.71 -21.71 -1.81
N TRP A 31 8.49 -20.95 -1.05
CA TRP A 31 8.62 -19.50 -1.21
C TRP A 31 9.13 -19.13 -2.61
N TYR A 32 10.13 -19.85 -3.11
CA TYR A 32 10.71 -19.61 -4.43
C TYR A 32 9.70 -19.86 -5.56
N SER A 33 8.82 -20.85 -5.39
CA SER A 33 7.74 -21.11 -6.35
C SER A 33 6.75 -19.94 -6.50
N TYR A 34 6.63 -19.09 -5.48
CA TYR A 34 5.75 -17.90 -5.51
C TYR A 34 6.42 -16.68 -6.17
N GLN A 35 7.74 -16.68 -6.33
CA GLN A 35 8.49 -15.53 -6.84
C GLN A 35 8.03 -15.05 -8.24
N PRO A 36 7.75 -15.92 -9.22
CA PRO A 36 7.24 -15.47 -10.52
C PRO A 36 5.93 -14.69 -10.41
N ARG A 37 5.02 -15.13 -9.52
CA ARG A 37 3.77 -14.38 -9.27
C ARG A 37 4.05 -13.00 -8.68
N TYR A 38 4.88 -12.93 -7.66
CA TYR A 38 5.18 -11.64 -7.00
C TYR A 38 5.90 -10.66 -7.95
N ARG A 39 6.84 -11.15 -8.77
CA ARG A 39 7.50 -10.33 -9.79
C ARG A 39 6.49 -9.82 -10.81
N LYS A 40 5.62 -10.69 -11.33
CA LYS A 40 4.55 -10.30 -12.24
C LYS A 40 3.64 -9.22 -11.64
N LEU A 41 3.22 -9.36 -10.38
CA LEU A 41 2.41 -8.34 -9.68
C LEU A 41 3.15 -7.02 -9.54
N LYS A 42 4.45 -7.06 -9.25
CA LYS A 42 5.30 -5.86 -9.20
C LYS A 42 5.35 -5.16 -10.55
N ASP A 43 5.56 -5.91 -11.65
CA ASP A 43 5.64 -5.36 -13.00
C ASP A 43 4.31 -4.68 -13.39
N TYR A 44 3.15 -5.29 -13.06
CA TYR A 44 1.85 -4.66 -13.27
C TYR A 44 1.67 -3.37 -12.44
N TYR A 45 2.09 -3.37 -11.20
CA TYR A 45 2.05 -2.17 -10.36
C TYR A 45 2.93 -1.05 -10.92
N LEU A 46 4.13 -1.38 -11.41
CA LEU A 46 5.05 -0.41 -12.01
C LEU A 46 4.64 0.03 -13.43
N GLY A 47 3.78 -0.73 -14.11
CA GLY A 47 3.42 -0.49 -15.50
C GLY A 47 4.40 -1.09 -16.51
N ASP A 48 5.29 -1.97 -16.04
CA ASP A 48 6.34 -2.62 -16.84
C ASP A 48 5.91 -4.00 -17.39
N GLN A 49 4.61 -4.32 -17.33
CA GLN A 49 4.08 -5.58 -17.84
C GLN A 49 4.31 -5.73 -19.35
N GLU A 50 4.59 -6.96 -19.78
CA GLU A 50 4.62 -7.29 -21.19
C GLU A 50 3.22 -7.16 -21.81
N ILE A 51 3.05 -6.21 -22.73
CA ILE A 51 1.86 -6.13 -23.54
C ILE A 51 2.09 -7.10 -24.70
N GLY A 52 1.24 -8.14 -24.80
CA GLY A 52 1.34 -9.21 -25.82
C GLY A 52 1.06 -8.71 -27.22
N MET A 53 1.95 -7.90 -27.79
CA MET A 53 1.76 -7.20 -29.06
C MET A 53 2.85 -7.46 -30.08
N LYS A 54 2.55 -7.06 -31.33
CA LYS A 54 3.49 -7.06 -32.44
C LYS A 54 4.80 -6.37 -32.05
N LYS A 55 5.91 -6.94 -32.46
CA LYS A 55 7.27 -6.52 -32.07
C LYS A 55 7.56 -5.05 -32.37
N ASP A 56 6.90 -4.46 -33.37
CA ASP A 56 7.12 -3.11 -33.90
C ASP A 56 5.89 -2.17 -33.74
N GLY A 57 4.85 -2.57 -32.97
CA GLY A 57 3.64 -1.79 -32.74
C GLY A 57 3.73 -0.79 -31.60
N ALA A 58 2.77 0.12 -31.52
CA ALA A 58 2.61 1.04 -30.40
C ALA A 58 2.41 0.27 -29.08
N LYS A 59 2.98 0.77 -27.98
CA LYS A 59 2.82 0.20 -26.65
C LYS A 59 2.24 1.25 -25.71
N ILE A 60 0.93 1.22 -25.53
CA ILE A 60 0.21 2.13 -24.63
C ILE A 60 -0.14 1.38 -23.38
N THR A 61 0.34 1.88 -22.24
CA THR A 61 0.04 1.35 -20.91
C THR A 61 -0.78 2.35 -20.12
N THR A 62 -2.03 1.99 -19.83
CA THR A 62 -2.87 2.68 -18.84
C THR A 62 -2.81 1.88 -17.56
N ASN A 63 -2.16 2.39 -16.50
CA ASN A 63 -1.86 1.60 -15.32
C ASN A 63 -2.99 1.66 -14.27
N MET A 64 -4.07 0.90 -14.50
CA MET A 64 -5.19 0.76 -13.55
C MET A 64 -4.81 -0.07 -12.32
N CYS A 65 -3.81 -0.95 -12.43
CA CYS A 65 -3.32 -1.72 -11.29
C CYS A 65 -2.72 -0.79 -10.22
N ARG A 66 -1.87 0.16 -10.63
CA ARG A 66 -1.33 1.18 -9.73
C ARG A 66 -2.41 2.11 -9.21
N TYR A 67 -3.30 2.56 -10.07
CA TYR A 67 -4.43 3.41 -9.66
C TYR A 67 -5.25 2.75 -8.54
N THR A 68 -5.52 1.45 -8.65
CA THR A 68 -6.25 0.68 -7.62
C THR A 68 -5.51 0.70 -6.28
N VAL A 69 -4.20 0.40 -6.28
CA VAL A 69 -3.39 0.38 -5.06
C VAL A 69 -3.30 1.77 -4.44
N ASP A 70 -2.96 2.79 -5.24
CA ASP A 70 -2.78 4.15 -4.76
C ASP A 70 -4.11 4.73 -4.21
N SER A 71 -5.26 4.37 -4.82
CA SER A 71 -6.58 4.78 -4.36
C SER A 71 -6.93 4.18 -3.00
N ILE A 72 -6.80 2.85 -2.82
CA ILE A 72 -7.16 2.20 -1.55
C ILE A 72 -6.19 2.55 -0.42
N VAL A 73 -4.89 2.63 -0.70
CA VAL A 73 -3.88 3.02 0.28
C VAL A 73 -4.03 4.50 0.65
N GLY A 74 -4.30 5.37 -0.34
CA GLY A 74 -4.59 6.78 -0.10
C GLY A 74 -5.86 7.00 0.72
N TYR A 75 -6.89 6.16 0.52
CA TYR A 75 -8.11 6.17 1.30
C TYR A 75 -7.87 5.75 2.76
N MET A 76 -7.11 4.66 2.99
CA MET A 76 -6.89 4.08 4.32
C MET A 76 -5.83 4.80 5.14
N ALA A 77 -4.72 5.18 4.52
CA ALA A 77 -3.52 5.76 5.15
C ALA A 77 -3.14 7.13 4.56
N GLY A 78 -4.08 7.86 4.00
CA GLY A 78 -3.91 9.27 3.66
C GLY A 78 -3.77 10.13 4.91
N ASN A 79 -4.47 9.78 5.96
CA ASN A 79 -4.26 10.26 7.33
C ASN A 79 -3.44 9.23 8.11
N PRO A 80 -2.59 9.64 9.07
CA PRO A 80 -1.86 8.72 9.93
C PRO A 80 -2.78 7.75 10.67
N ILE A 81 -2.42 6.47 10.70
CA ILE A 81 -3.09 5.47 11.54
C ILE A 81 -2.67 5.72 12.99
N THR A 82 -3.64 5.81 13.89
CA THR A 82 -3.41 5.93 15.33
C THR A 82 -3.74 4.62 16.04
N TYR A 83 -3.39 4.51 17.31
CA TYR A 83 -3.61 3.29 18.07
C TYR A 83 -4.39 3.64 19.34
N SER A 84 -5.47 2.89 19.61
CA SER A 84 -6.22 2.96 20.85
C SER A 84 -5.75 1.88 21.82
N TYR A 85 -5.81 2.17 23.13
CA TYR A 85 -5.54 1.23 24.22
C TYR A 85 -6.42 1.56 25.43
N ASP A 86 -6.46 0.71 26.43
CA ASP A 86 -7.21 0.96 27.68
C ASP A 86 -6.37 1.81 28.63
N GLU A 87 -6.65 3.10 28.71
CA GLU A 87 -5.93 4.08 29.52
C GLU A 87 -6.07 3.85 31.05
N GLY A 88 -7.11 3.14 31.49
CA GLY A 88 -7.38 2.82 32.90
C GLY A 88 -7.01 1.39 33.32
N GLY A 89 -6.56 0.56 32.36
CA GLY A 89 -6.30 -0.86 32.58
C GLY A 89 -4.92 -1.15 33.19
N GLU A 90 -4.79 -2.36 33.71
CA GLU A 90 -3.48 -2.89 34.12
C GLU A 90 -2.62 -3.04 32.85
N GLY A 91 -1.43 -2.41 32.82
CA GLY A 91 -0.56 -2.40 31.64
C GLY A 91 -0.75 -1.21 30.68
N SER A 92 -1.56 -0.22 31.03
CA SER A 92 -1.73 1.01 30.22
C SER A 92 -0.39 1.73 29.98
N SER A 93 0.48 1.82 30.98
CA SER A 93 1.82 2.41 30.85
C SER A 93 2.73 1.65 29.87
N ASP A 94 2.62 0.32 29.83
CA ASP A 94 3.40 -0.52 28.93
C ASP A 94 2.87 -0.36 27.47
N ALA A 95 1.55 -0.26 27.31
CA ALA A 95 0.92 0.01 26.02
C ALA A 95 1.30 1.39 25.46
N GLU A 96 1.28 2.42 26.31
CA GLU A 96 1.71 3.77 25.96
C GLU A 96 3.17 3.80 25.49
N GLN A 97 4.08 3.12 26.20
CA GLN A 97 5.48 3.01 25.81
C GLN A 97 5.66 2.37 24.44
N VAL A 98 4.91 1.30 24.12
CA VAL A 98 4.94 0.66 22.80
C VAL A 98 4.45 1.63 21.73
N ILE A 99 3.35 2.33 21.95
CA ILE A 99 2.78 3.29 20.99
C ILE A 99 3.74 4.47 20.76
N ASP A 100 4.31 5.03 21.81
CA ASP A 100 5.26 6.13 21.73
C ASP A 100 6.52 5.73 20.97
N LEU A 101 6.99 4.49 21.17
CA LEU A 101 8.13 3.97 20.43
C LEU A 101 7.82 3.83 18.95
N LEU A 102 6.64 3.32 18.60
CA LEU A 102 6.17 3.24 17.21
C LEU A 102 6.07 4.63 16.57
N LYS A 103 5.50 5.62 17.27
CA LYS A 103 5.43 7.01 16.81
C LYS A 103 6.82 7.58 16.54
N LYS A 104 7.78 7.39 17.44
CA LYS A 104 9.19 7.85 17.29
C LYS A 104 9.91 7.21 16.11
N GLN A 105 9.51 6.02 15.71
CA GLN A 105 10.08 5.27 14.57
C GLN A 105 9.37 5.49 13.24
N ASN A 106 8.55 6.54 13.13
CA ASN A 106 7.81 6.87 11.91
C ASN A 106 6.86 5.74 11.45
N SER A 107 6.10 5.16 12.40
CA SER A 107 5.11 4.12 12.12
C SER A 107 4.17 4.47 10.96
N PRO A 108 3.65 5.72 10.82
CA PRO A 108 2.73 6.05 9.73
C PRO A 108 3.27 5.75 8.33
N GLN A 109 4.58 5.94 8.10
CA GLN A 109 5.21 5.59 6.83
C GLN A 109 5.28 4.07 6.65
N MET A 110 5.68 3.34 7.69
CA MET A 110 5.78 1.87 7.66
C MET A 110 4.40 1.23 7.48
N ASP A 111 3.37 1.75 8.13
CA ASP A 111 1.99 1.25 8.03
C ASP A 111 1.45 1.44 6.60
N LYS A 112 1.73 2.60 5.98
CA LYS A 112 1.42 2.85 4.58
C LYS A 112 2.16 1.88 3.65
N GLU A 113 3.42 1.59 3.91
CA GLU A 113 4.21 0.62 3.13
C GLU A 113 3.67 -0.81 3.29
N VAL A 114 3.29 -1.23 4.50
CA VAL A 114 2.60 -2.50 4.75
C VAL A 114 1.31 -2.60 3.94
N LEU A 115 0.43 -1.59 4.01
CA LEU A 115 -0.81 -1.56 3.23
C LEU A 115 -0.56 -1.62 1.73
N THR A 116 0.50 -0.95 1.24
CA THR A 116 0.91 -0.98 -0.16
C THR A 116 1.31 -2.39 -0.58
N TYR A 117 2.17 -3.07 0.19
CA TYR A 117 2.56 -4.45 -0.13
C TYR A 117 1.42 -5.45 0.02
N MET A 118 0.54 -5.28 1.00
CA MET A 118 -0.71 -6.05 1.08
C MET A 118 -1.53 -5.91 -0.20
N SER A 119 -1.70 -4.69 -0.71
CA SER A 119 -2.45 -4.39 -1.93
C SER A 119 -1.82 -4.98 -3.19
N ILE A 120 -0.49 -4.95 -3.29
CA ILE A 120 0.24 -5.45 -4.47
C ILE A 120 0.32 -6.97 -4.45
N TYR A 121 0.83 -7.55 -3.38
CA TYR A 121 1.23 -8.96 -3.34
C TYR A 121 0.22 -9.89 -2.65
N GLY A 122 -0.79 -9.30 -2.00
CA GLY A 122 -1.72 -10.04 -1.15
C GLY A 122 -1.19 -10.29 0.27
N ARG A 123 0.04 -9.86 0.56
CA ARG A 123 0.68 -9.90 1.88
C ARG A 123 1.82 -8.90 2.00
N ALA A 124 2.14 -8.53 3.23
CA ALA A 124 3.33 -7.78 3.60
C ALA A 124 3.99 -8.43 4.82
N LEU A 125 5.26 -8.11 5.05
CA LEU A 125 5.98 -8.58 6.23
C LEU A 125 6.62 -7.40 6.95
N ARG A 126 6.73 -7.49 8.28
CA ARG A 126 7.42 -6.48 9.10
C ARG A 126 8.32 -7.20 10.08
N LEU A 127 9.63 -6.99 9.97
CA LEU A 127 10.64 -7.57 10.85
C LEU A 127 10.87 -6.66 12.03
N VAL A 128 10.79 -7.20 13.23
CA VAL A 128 11.19 -6.51 14.47
C VAL A 128 12.57 -7.01 14.88
N TYR A 129 13.46 -6.11 15.20
CA TYR A 129 14.84 -6.42 15.61
C TYR A 129 15.30 -5.43 16.68
N HIS A 130 16.35 -5.78 17.44
CA HIS A 130 16.97 -4.84 18.34
C HIS A 130 18.04 -4.04 17.60
N ASP A 131 18.14 -2.77 17.95
CA ASP A 131 19.28 -1.95 17.53
C ASP A 131 20.53 -2.36 18.34
N ASP A 132 21.71 -2.10 17.77
CA ASP A 132 23.00 -2.36 18.46
C ASP A 132 23.30 -1.35 19.58
N ASP A 133 22.30 -0.54 19.96
CA ASP A 133 22.43 0.37 21.09
C ASP A 133 22.39 -0.37 22.44
N ALA A 134 22.98 0.24 23.48
CA ALA A 134 23.04 -0.35 24.83
C ALA A 134 21.66 -0.57 25.46
N ALA A 135 20.62 0.07 24.95
CA ALA A 135 19.25 -0.02 25.43
C ALA A 135 18.47 -1.20 24.81
N LEU A 136 19.03 -1.85 23.78
CA LEU A 136 18.35 -2.92 23.02
C LEU A 136 16.91 -2.53 22.61
N THR A 137 16.75 -1.31 22.14
CA THR A 137 15.44 -0.78 21.75
C THR A 137 14.91 -1.51 20.53
N PRO A 138 13.68 -2.09 20.59
CA PRO A 138 13.12 -2.77 19.43
C PRO A 138 12.83 -1.76 18.31
N LYS A 139 13.23 -2.12 17.08
CA LYS A 139 12.96 -1.41 15.83
C LYS A 139 12.26 -2.34 14.86
N SER A 140 11.65 -1.77 13.84
CA SER A 140 11.07 -2.59 12.77
C SER A 140 11.38 -2.04 11.38
N THR A 141 11.30 -2.94 10.40
CA THR A 141 11.41 -2.61 8.98
C THR A 141 10.40 -3.42 8.17
N VAL A 142 9.86 -2.81 7.13
CA VAL A 142 8.88 -3.47 6.25
C VAL A 142 9.62 -4.21 5.14
N LEU A 143 9.19 -5.43 4.84
CA LEU A 143 9.77 -6.30 3.84
C LEU A 143 8.70 -6.78 2.87
N SER A 144 9.04 -6.83 1.59
CA SER A 144 8.17 -7.43 0.59
C SER A 144 8.26 -8.96 0.64
N PRO A 145 7.23 -9.69 0.18
CA PRO A 145 7.29 -11.15 0.07
C PRO A 145 8.30 -11.66 -0.97
N LEU A 146 8.91 -10.75 -1.74
CA LEU A 146 10.07 -11.05 -2.59
C LEU A 146 11.35 -11.29 -1.79
N GLN A 147 11.41 -10.79 -0.55
CA GLN A 147 12.61 -10.78 0.28
C GLN A 147 12.46 -11.57 1.58
N ALA A 148 11.23 -11.93 1.97
CA ALA A 148 10.97 -12.59 3.24
C ALA A 148 9.74 -13.49 3.18
N PHE A 149 9.65 -14.41 4.14
CA PHE A 149 8.49 -15.27 4.32
C PHE A 149 8.40 -15.78 5.77
N VAL A 150 7.21 -16.23 6.16
CA VAL A 150 6.96 -16.87 7.47
C VAL A 150 6.45 -18.29 7.22
N VAL A 151 6.89 -19.22 8.06
CA VAL A 151 6.49 -20.63 8.04
C VAL A 151 5.65 -20.92 9.28
N TYR A 152 4.55 -21.63 9.08
CA TYR A 152 3.56 -21.93 10.10
C TYR A 152 3.41 -23.43 10.32
N THR A 153 2.90 -23.81 11.49
CA THR A 153 2.49 -25.18 11.78
C THR A 153 1.35 -25.62 10.88
N GLY A 154 1.25 -26.92 10.64
CA GLY A 154 0.16 -27.54 9.87
C GLY A 154 -1.12 -27.77 10.68
N THR A 155 -1.32 -27.10 11.81
CA THR A 155 -2.42 -27.27 12.75
C THR A 155 -3.67 -26.48 12.36
N VAL A 156 -4.78 -26.66 13.08
CA VAL A 156 -6.02 -25.90 12.89
C VAL A 156 -5.79 -24.43 13.22
N GLU A 157 -5.06 -24.14 14.30
CA GLU A 157 -4.58 -22.80 14.66
C GLU A 157 -3.09 -22.72 14.34
N PRO A 158 -2.72 -22.21 13.15
CA PRO A 158 -1.33 -22.19 12.72
C PRO A 158 -0.54 -21.16 13.51
N GLU A 159 0.51 -21.61 14.16
CA GLU A 159 1.52 -20.77 14.83
C GLU A 159 2.76 -20.61 13.97
N SER A 160 3.44 -19.45 14.06
CA SER A 160 4.68 -19.21 13.34
C SER A 160 5.82 -20.05 13.94
N ILE A 161 6.45 -20.88 13.11
CA ILE A 161 7.61 -21.71 13.47
C ILE A 161 8.87 -20.88 13.37
N PHE A 162 9.05 -20.24 12.21
CA PHE A 162 10.14 -19.32 11.95
C PHE A 162 9.76 -18.34 10.84
N GLY A 163 10.44 -17.20 10.82
CA GLY A 163 10.46 -16.28 9.69
C GLY A 163 11.83 -16.32 9.01
N ALA A 164 11.90 -16.01 7.74
CA ALA A 164 13.17 -15.92 7.02
C ALA A 164 13.24 -14.69 6.13
N THR A 165 14.39 -14.03 6.12
CA THR A 165 14.75 -13.07 5.08
C THR A 165 15.72 -13.73 4.11
N VAL A 166 15.58 -13.40 2.83
CA VAL A 166 16.33 -14.03 1.74
C VAL A 166 17.11 -12.97 0.97
N TYR A 167 18.39 -13.19 0.83
CA TYR A 167 19.25 -12.42 -0.03
C TYR A 167 19.87 -13.33 -1.10
N GLY A 168 19.62 -13.03 -2.38
CA GLY A 168 20.18 -13.74 -3.51
C GLY A 168 21.25 -12.92 -4.19
N GLN A 169 22.37 -13.53 -4.54
CA GLN A 169 23.44 -12.91 -5.31
C GLN A 169 23.98 -13.87 -6.38
N LEU A 170 24.65 -13.33 -7.39
CA LEU A 170 25.42 -14.11 -8.34
C LEU A 170 26.87 -14.19 -7.85
N ASN A 171 27.43 -15.40 -7.83
CA ASN A 171 28.84 -15.58 -7.53
C ASN A 171 29.74 -15.22 -8.72
N ALA A 172 31.06 -15.31 -8.55
CA ALA A 172 32.02 -14.98 -9.59
C ALA A 172 31.87 -15.82 -10.88
N GLU A 173 31.24 -17.00 -10.78
CA GLU A 173 30.95 -17.91 -11.91
C GLU A 173 29.58 -17.62 -12.56
N GLY A 174 28.82 -16.60 -12.07
CA GLY A 174 27.47 -16.27 -12.55
C GLY A 174 26.37 -17.23 -12.05
N LYS A 175 26.66 -18.06 -11.04
CA LYS A 175 25.67 -18.94 -10.42
C LYS A 175 24.99 -18.24 -9.25
N GLU A 176 23.68 -18.50 -9.10
CA GLU A 176 22.90 -17.97 -7.97
C GLU A 176 23.34 -18.61 -6.65
N GLU A 177 23.48 -17.77 -5.65
CA GLU A 177 23.70 -18.15 -4.26
C GLU A 177 22.67 -17.44 -3.38
N PHE A 178 22.19 -18.15 -2.37
CA PHE A 178 21.17 -17.63 -1.46
C PHE A 178 21.64 -17.65 -0.02
N TYR A 179 21.42 -16.55 0.67
CA TYR A 179 21.67 -16.38 2.09
C TYR A 179 20.34 -16.18 2.79
N LEU A 180 20.03 -17.03 3.77
CA LEU A 180 18.83 -16.91 4.58
C LEU A 180 19.22 -16.54 6.01
N THR A 181 18.58 -15.50 6.53
CA THR A 181 18.57 -15.22 7.94
C THR A 181 17.24 -15.71 8.49
N VAL A 182 17.29 -16.74 9.32
CA VAL A 182 16.12 -17.44 9.85
C VAL A 182 15.91 -17.04 11.30
N TYR A 183 14.75 -16.49 11.58
CA TYR A 183 14.33 -16.01 12.89
C TYR A 183 13.39 -17.01 13.51
N THR A 184 13.87 -17.72 14.53
CA THR A 184 13.07 -18.66 15.33
C THR A 184 12.37 -17.96 16.48
N LYS A 185 11.85 -18.70 17.42
CA LYS A 185 11.28 -18.13 18.67
C LYS A 185 12.35 -17.52 19.58
N TYR A 186 13.58 -18.04 19.56
CA TYR A 186 14.63 -17.69 20.53
C TYR A 186 15.94 -17.22 19.93
N GLU A 187 16.22 -17.57 18.66
CA GLU A 187 17.52 -17.31 18.06
C GLU A 187 17.40 -16.99 16.55
N VAL A 188 18.45 -16.36 16.05
CA VAL A 188 18.66 -16.09 14.63
C VAL A 188 19.69 -17.08 14.10
N GLN A 189 19.34 -17.82 13.06
CA GLN A 189 20.22 -18.77 12.36
C GLN A 189 20.59 -18.25 11.00
N TYR A 190 21.78 -18.55 10.52
CA TYR A 190 22.32 -18.06 9.25
C TYR A 190 22.61 -19.22 8.32
N TRP A 191 21.84 -19.32 7.23
CA TRP A 191 21.90 -20.41 6.26
C TRP A 191 22.39 -19.92 4.90
N TYR A 192 23.16 -20.77 4.23
CA TYR A 192 23.71 -20.54 2.89
C TYR A 192 23.35 -21.71 1.98
N GLY A 193 22.89 -21.42 0.76
CA GLY A 193 22.55 -22.39 -0.28
C GLY A 193 23.26 -22.08 -1.60
N LYS A 194 23.90 -23.11 -2.18
CA LYS A 194 24.51 -23.01 -3.51
C LYS A 194 23.47 -23.22 -4.60
N GLY A 195 22.79 -22.14 -4.99
CA GLY A 195 21.69 -22.18 -5.94
C GLY A 195 20.41 -22.76 -5.34
N LYS A 196 19.38 -22.85 -6.18
CA LYS A 196 18.06 -23.34 -5.78
C LYS A 196 18.08 -24.80 -5.27
N GLU A 197 18.83 -25.67 -5.92
CA GLU A 197 18.85 -27.11 -5.64
C GLU A 197 20.04 -27.56 -4.77
N GLY A 198 20.93 -26.64 -4.46
CA GLY A 198 22.14 -26.94 -3.71
C GLY A 198 21.88 -27.32 -2.25
N PRO A 199 22.88 -27.94 -1.60
CA PRO A 199 22.79 -28.20 -0.18
C PRO A 199 22.76 -26.90 0.61
N TRP A 200 22.01 -26.91 1.69
CA TRP A 200 21.95 -25.82 2.64
C TRP A 200 22.86 -26.11 3.83
N SER A 201 23.60 -25.12 4.27
CA SER A 201 24.48 -25.23 5.43
C SER A 201 24.48 -23.94 6.24
N THR A 202 24.69 -24.05 7.53
CA THR A 202 24.91 -22.86 8.38
C THR A 202 26.30 -22.29 8.10
N TYR A 203 26.41 -20.95 8.04
CA TYR A 203 27.70 -20.28 7.79
C TYR A 203 28.15 -19.35 8.93
N LYS A 204 27.29 -19.19 9.93
CA LYS A 204 27.56 -18.41 11.13
C LYS A 204 26.89 -19.08 12.33
N GLU A 205 27.47 -18.96 13.51
CA GLU A 205 26.89 -19.44 14.76
C GLU A 205 25.54 -18.74 15.04
N PRO A 206 24.53 -19.48 15.53
CA PRO A 206 23.26 -18.90 15.93
C PRO A 206 23.43 -17.82 16.99
N GLN A 207 22.63 -16.77 16.89
CA GLN A 207 22.63 -15.66 17.85
C GLN A 207 21.28 -15.58 18.57
N PRO A 208 21.26 -15.62 19.90
CA PRO A 208 20.00 -15.50 20.63
C PRO A 208 19.40 -14.10 20.46
N HIS A 209 18.08 -14.05 20.30
CA HIS A 209 17.30 -12.82 20.42
C HIS A 209 16.30 -12.95 21.56
N LYS A 210 15.82 -11.82 22.06
CA LYS A 210 15.07 -11.79 23.32
C LYS A 210 13.55 -11.62 23.15
N PHE A 211 13.00 -11.81 21.94
CA PHE A 211 11.58 -11.60 21.67
C PHE A 211 10.66 -12.71 22.22
N GLY A 212 11.18 -13.94 22.44
CA GLY A 212 10.37 -15.06 22.89
C GLY A 212 9.28 -15.50 21.92
N ARG A 213 9.32 -15.01 20.67
CA ARG A 213 8.45 -15.32 19.55
C ARG A 213 9.16 -15.04 18.24
N VAL A 214 8.61 -15.50 17.12
CA VAL A 214 9.16 -15.19 15.80
C VAL A 214 8.99 -13.69 15.52
N PRO A 215 10.07 -12.90 15.38
CA PRO A 215 9.96 -11.45 15.26
C PRO A 215 9.67 -10.97 13.82
N LEU A 216 9.11 -11.84 12.98
CA LEU A 216 8.67 -11.51 11.63
C LEU A 216 7.15 -11.62 11.54
N VAL A 217 6.51 -10.46 11.42
CA VAL A 217 5.05 -10.32 11.37
C VAL A 217 4.57 -10.44 9.94
N GLU A 218 3.59 -11.28 9.66
CA GLU A 218 2.93 -11.36 8.36
C GLU A 218 1.56 -10.67 8.40
N TYR A 219 1.33 -9.77 7.46
CA TYR A 219 0.05 -9.12 7.21
C TYR A 219 -0.56 -9.73 5.94
N LYS A 220 -1.78 -10.23 6.03
CA LYS A 220 -2.49 -10.76 4.87
C LYS A 220 -3.52 -9.77 4.37
N ASN A 221 -3.65 -9.64 3.05
CA ASN A 221 -4.64 -8.76 2.43
C ASN A 221 -6.05 -9.34 2.46
N SER A 222 -6.15 -10.63 2.15
CA SER A 222 -7.40 -11.40 2.11
C SER A 222 -7.18 -12.82 2.60
N MET A 223 -8.24 -13.60 2.76
CA MET A 223 -8.14 -15.01 3.13
C MET A 223 -7.37 -15.83 2.07
N GLU A 224 -7.46 -15.44 0.80
CA GLU A 224 -6.82 -16.08 -0.34
C GLU A 224 -5.42 -15.53 -0.64
N TYR A 225 -4.92 -14.56 0.12
CA TYR A 225 -3.64 -13.88 -0.12
C TYR A 225 -3.57 -13.24 -1.50
N MET A 226 -4.67 -12.64 -1.96
CA MET A 226 -4.76 -11.93 -3.23
C MET A 226 -4.51 -10.44 -3.03
N GLY A 227 -3.79 -9.83 -3.99
CA GLY A 227 -3.68 -8.37 -4.11
C GLY A 227 -4.97 -7.75 -4.66
N ASP A 228 -5.13 -6.44 -4.48
CA ASP A 228 -6.40 -5.76 -4.80
C ASP A 228 -6.70 -5.70 -6.30
N PHE A 229 -5.65 -5.70 -7.14
CA PHE A 229 -5.81 -5.59 -8.59
C PHE A 229 -5.67 -6.92 -9.35
N GLU A 230 -5.43 -8.03 -8.68
CA GLU A 230 -5.20 -9.31 -9.39
C GLU A 230 -6.36 -9.73 -10.28
N GLN A 231 -7.59 -9.39 -9.89
CA GLN A 231 -8.79 -9.74 -10.64
C GLN A 231 -8.98 -8.89 -11.91
N ILE A 232 -8.38 -7.73 -12.00
CA ILE A 232 -8.50 -6.84 -13.15
C ILE A 232 -7.36 -6.99 -14.17
N ILE A 233 -6.36 -7.83 -13.91
CA ILE A 233 -5.18 -7.99 -14.78
C ILE A 233 -5.58 -8.33 -16.22
N SER A 234 -6.51 -9.25 -16.42
CA SER A 234 -6.95 -9.63 -17.78
C SER A 234 -7.69 -8.50 -18.51
N LEU A 235 -8.45 -7.68 -17.78
CA LEU A 235 -9.10 -6.49 -18.32
C LEU A 235 -8.09 -5.40 -18.66
N GLN A 236 -7.09 -5.22 -17.80
CA GLN A 236 -5.96 -4.32 -18.02
C GLN A 236 -5.19 -4.68 -19.29
N ASP A 237 -4.89 -5.98 -19.50
CA ASP A 237 -4.22 -6.47 -20.70
C ASP A 237 -5.05 -6.21 -21.95
N ALA A 238 -6.36 -6.51 -21.91
CA ALA A 238 -7.27 -6.27 -23.02
C ALA A 238 -7.40 -4.79 -23.35
N TYR A 239 -7.48 -3.92 -22.34
CA TYR A 239 -7.56 -2.48 -22.54
C TYR A 239 -6.29 -1.91 -23.17
N ASN A 240 -5.12 -2.29 -22.67
CA ASN A 240 -3.83 -1.82 -23.19
C ASN A 240 -3.60 -2.32 -24.63
N ALA A 241 -3.99 -3.57 -24.93
CA ALA A 241 -3.96 -4.10 -26.28
C ALA A 241 -4.86 -3.29 -27.23
N LEU A 242 -6.11 -3.05 -26.83
CA LEU A 242 -7.07 -2.26 -27.61
C LEU A 242 -6.56 -0.84 -27.89
N MET A 243 -6.00 -0.16 -26.89
CA MET A 243 -5.51 1.21 -27.06
C MET A 243 -4.25 1.27 -27.92
N SER A 244 -3.40 0.26 -27.88
CA SER A 244 -2.22 0.15 -28.71
C SER A 244 -2.58 -0.17 -30.15
N ASP A 245 -3.51 -1.10 -30.42
CA ASP A 245 -4.04 -1.38 -31.76
C ASP A 245 -4.72 -0.15 -32.37
N ARG A 246 -5.47 0.61 -31.55
CA ARG A 246 -6.08 1.88 -31.95
C ARG A 246 -5.05 2.91 -32.41
N GLN A 247 -3.91 2.99 -31.72
CA GLN A 247 -2.80 3.87 -32.11
C GLN A 247 -2.17 3.41 -33.43
N ASP A 248 -1.90 2.11 -33.57
CA ASP A 248 -1.33 1.54 -34.79
C ASP A 248 -2.27 1.75 -35.98
N ASP A 249 -3.58 1.61 -35.80
CA ASP A 249 -4.57 1.88 -36.85
C ASP A 249 -4.57 3.37 -37.25
N LYS A 250 -4.44 4.31 -36.28
CA LYS A 250 -4.31 5.75 -36.54
C LYS A 250 -3.03 6.10 -37.31
N ASP A 251 -1.92 5.49 -36.91
CA ASP A 251 -0.63 5.67 -37.59
C ASP A 251 -0.68 5.09 -39.02
N SER A 252 -1.34 3.95 -39.21
CA SER A 252 -1.56 3.35 -40.52
C SER A 252 -2.47 4.22 -41.39
N PHE A 253 -3.49 4.87 -40.82
CA PHE A 253 -4.36 5.81 -41.52
C PHE A 253 -3.58 7.06 -41.98
N ALA A 254 -2.72 7.60 -41.13
CA ALA A 254 -1.85 8.74 -41.45
C ALA A 254 -0.86 8.42 -42.60
N ASN A 255 -0.51 7.14 -42.75
CA ASN A 255 0.36 6.62 -43.79
C ASN A 255 -0.43 5.84 -44.90
N ALA A 256 -1.71 6.16 -45.06
CA ALA A 256 -2.59 5.46 -45.98
C ALA A 256 -2.00 5.38 -47.39
N MET A 257 -2.12 4.19 -47.99
CA MET A 257 -1.63 3.96 -49.38
C MET A 257 -2.58 4.61 -50.37
N LEU A 258 -2.05 5.49 -51.22
CA LEU A 258 -2.79 6.05 -52.32
C LEU A 258 -2.93 4.98 -53.43
N MET A 259 -4.16 4.55 -53.66
CA MET A 259 -4.50 3.70 -54.82
C MET A 259 -4.78 4.57 -56.04
N LEU A 260 -4.05 4.31 -57.10
CA LEU A 260 -4.24 4.97 -58.39
C LEU A 260 -4.68 3.92 -59.40
N GLN A 261 -5.89 4.08 -59.92
CA GLN A 261 -6.42 3.22 -60.97
C GLN A 261 -6.48 4.01 -62.28
N GLY A 262 -5.93 3.46 -63.36
CA GLY A 262 -5.88 4.14 -64.65
C GLY A 262 -4.78 5.20 -64.76
N VAL A 263 -3.92 5.35 -63.78
CA VAL A 263 -2.80 6.32 -63.81
C VAL A 263 -1.47 5.60 -63.99
N VAL A 264 -0.71 5.99 -65.01
CA VAL A 264 0.63 5.47 -65.25
C VAL A 264 1.66 6.47 -64.71
N LEU A 265 2.31 6.13 -63.61
CA LEU A 265 3.35 6.97 -62.96
C LEU A 265 4.69 6.93 -63.70
N GLY A 266 4.85 6.01 -64.68
CA GLY A 266 6.03 5.77 -65.47
C GLY A 266 6.11 4.32 -65.92
N THR A 267 6.91 4.05 -66.96
CA THR A 267 7.10 2.70 -67.54
C THR A 267 8.33 1.99 -66.97
N ASP A 268 9.24 2.69 -66.38
CA ASP A 268 10.44 2.14 -65.73
C ASP A 268 10.60 2.55 -64.27
N PRO A 269 11.47 1.87 -63.48
CA PRO A 269 11.62 2.15 -62.05
C PRO A 269 12.06 3.57 -61.71
N ASP A 270 12.81 4.25 -62.58
CA ASP A 270 13.29 5.62 -62.36
C ASP A 270 12.20 6.66 -62.64
N GLU A 271 11.36 6.42 -63.64
CA GLU A 271 10.18 7.24 -63.88
C GLU A 271 9.15 7.11 -62.76
N ILE A 272 8.92 5.89 -62.27
CA ILE A 272 8.05 5.64 -61.10
C ILE A 272 8.56 6.36 -59.86
N LYS A 273 9.87 6.39 -59.60
CA LYS A 273 10.47 7.16 -58.50
C LYS A 273 10.26 8.66 -58.68
N LYS A 274 10.45 9.20 -59.87
CA LYS A 274 10.22 10.61 -60.17
C LYS A 274 8.76 11.00 -60.02
N GLY A 275 7.84 10.16 -60.50
CA GLY A 275 6.39 10.34 -60.34
C GLY A 275 5.97 10.34 -58.87
N LYS A 276 6.46 9.39 -58.04
CA LYS A 276 6.23 9.34 -56.60
C LYS A 276 6.78 10.59 -55.91
N LYS A 277 7.98 11.07 -56.29
CA LYS A 277 8.59 12.26 -55.71
C LYS A 277 7.79 13.50 -56.05
N PHE A 278 7.32 13.64 -57.30
CA PHE A 278 6.48 14.73 -57.77
C PHE A 278 5.16 14.81 -56.97
N LEU A 279 4.46 13.68 -56.81
CA LEU A 279 3.23 13.61 -56.00
C LEU A 279 3.46 14.03 -54.54
N LYS A 280 4.58 13.63 -53.94
CA LYS A 280 4.92 13.96 -52.58
C LYS A 280 5.28 15.45 -52.37
N GLU A 281 5.97 16.04 -53.37
CA GLU A 281 6.45 17.43 -53.25
C GLU A 281 5.36 18.45 -53.63
N ASN A 282 4.48 18.13 -54.58
CA ASN A 282 3.50 19.09 -55.07
C ASN A 282 2.11 18.91 -54.50
N GLN A 283 1.81 17.76 -53.87
CA GLN A 283 0.50 17.42 -53.28
C GLN A 283 -0.69 17.59 -54.28
N ILE A 284 -0.41 17.55 -55.57
CA ILE A 284 -1.37 17.73 -56.66
C ILE A 284 -1.41 16.43 -57.46
N LEU A 285 -2.61 15.89 -57.67
CA LEU A 285 -2.88 14.77 -58.54
C LEU A 285 -3.86 15.21 -59.60
N GLN A 286 -3.42 15.22 -60.89
CA GLN A 286 -4.29 15.44 -62.02
C GLN A 286 -4.68 14.06 -62.57
N LEU A 287 -5.97 13.80 -62.66
CA LEU A 287 -6.55 12.54 -63.12
C LEU A 287 -7.17 12.73 -64.50
N ASP A 288 -7.04 11.73 -65.36
CA ASP A 288 -7.79 11.64 -66.64
C ASP A 288 -9.26 11.26 -66.36
N GLU A 289 -10.17 11.44 -67.33
CA GLU A 289 -11.61 11.24 -67.16
C GLU A 289 -11.99 9.84 -66.63
N ASP A 290 -11.20 8.80 -66.90
CA ASP A 290 -11.43 7.42 -66.51
C ASP A 290 -10.52 6.98 -65.31
N ALA A 291 -9.71 7.89 -64.81
CA ALA A 291 -8.79 7.56 -63.69
C ALA A 291 -9.43 7.81 -62.32
N HIS A 292 -9.18 6.92 -61.38
CA HIS A 292 -9.64 6.99 -59.99
C HIS A 292 -8.47 6.98 -59.01
N ALA A 293 -8.53 7.86 -58.05
CA ALA A 293 -7.56 7.90 -56.97
C ALA A 293 -8.30 7.92 -55.64
N GLU A 294 -7.98 6.97 -54.78
CA GLU A 294 -8.50 6.95 -53.42
C GLU A 294 -7.42 6.46 -52.43
N TYR A 295 -7.53 6.88 -51.21
CA TYR A 295 -6.71 6.31 -50.15
C TYR A 295 -7.32 5.00 -49.66
N LEU A 296 -6.54 3.92 -49.71
CA LEU A 296 -6.91 2.65 -49.11
C LEU A 296 -6.87 2.80 -47.61
N THR A 297 -8.01 3.11 -47.01
CA THR A 297 -8.15 3.27 -45.58
C THR A 297 -9.02 2.16 -45.01
N LYS A 298 -8.62 1.62 -43.87
CA LYS A 298 -9.48 0.74 -43.09
C LYS A 298 -10.56 1.60 -42.44
N THR A 299 -11.82 1.32 -42.71
CA THR A 299 -12.93 2.00 -42.04
C THR A 299 -12.90 1.60 -40.55
N MET A 300 -12.47 2.50 -39.69
CA MET A 300 -12.53 2.28 -38.23
C MET A 300 -13.92 2.62 -37.72
N ASN A 301 -14.55 1.68 -37.02
CA ASN A 301 -15.74 1.99 -36.25
C ASN A 301 -15.31 2.54 -34.85
N GLU A 302 -14.88 3.79 -34.83
CA GLU A 302 -14.36 4.48 -33.66
C GLU A 302 -15.38 4.47 -32.50
N GLY A 303 -16.69 4.49 -32.82
CA GLY A 303 -17.76 4.42 -31.81
C GLY A 303 -17.81 3.10 -31.08
N ASP A 304 -17.64 1.97 -31.76
CA ASP A 304 -17.62 0.65 -31.14
C ASP A 304 -16.35 0.45 -30.30
N VAL A 305 -15.20 0.90 -30.80
CA VAL A 305 -13.92 0.85 -30.07
C VAL A 305 -14.02 1.65 -28.78
N GLN A 306 -14.58 2.88 -28.84
CA GLN A 306 -14.74 3.71 -27.65
C GLN A 306 -15.74 3.11 -26.66
N THR A 307 -16.85 2.53 -27.15
CA THR A 307 -17.83 1.86 -26.30
C THR A 307 -17.23 0.67 -25.57
N TYR A 308 -16.42 -0.14 -26.27
CA TYR A 308 -15.73 -1.28 -25.68
C TYR A 308 -14.66 -0.84 -24.67
N ALA A 309 -13.86 0.19 -25.01
CA ALA A 309 -12.88 0.76 -24.08
C ALA A 309 -13.54 1.25 -22.78
N ASN A 310 -14.68 1.96 -22.90
CA ASN A 310 -15.45 2.43 -21.75
C ASN A 310 -16.00 1.26 -20.90
N ALA A 311 -16.48 0.20 -21.54
CA ALA A 311 -16.96 -0.99 -20.84
C ALA A 311 -15.84 -1.66 -20.04
N LEU A 312 -14.66 -1.87 -20.64
CA LEU A 312 -13.49 -2.43 -19.93
C LEU A 312 -13.08 -1.56 -18.75
N MET A 313 -13.03 -0.23 -18.93
CA MET A 313 -12.67 0.70 -17.86
C MET A 313 -13.67 0.65 -16.71
N ASN A 314 -14.98 0.67 -17.01
CA ASN A 314 -16.03 0.57 -16.00
C ASN A 314 -15.98 -0.75 -15.23
N ASP A 315 -15.72 -1.87 -15.92
CA ASP A 315 -15.60 -3.18 -15.28
C ASP A 315 -14.35 -3.25 -14.39
N MET A 316 -13.23 -2.63 -14.78
CA MET A 316 -12.04 -2.53 -13.91
C MET A 316 -12.35 -1.79 -12.63
N HIS A 317 -12.98 -0.61 -12.70
CA HIS A 317 -13.39 0.15 -11.51
C HIS A 317 -14.35 -0.63 -10.60
N LYS A 318 -15.34 -1.30 -11.20
CA LYS A 318 -16.35 -2.09 -10.47
C LYS A 318 -15.73 -3.28 -9.75
N ILE A 319 -14.85 -4.04 -10.41
CA ILE A 319 -14.22 -5.24 -9.86
C ILE A 319 -13.17 -4.86 -8.80
N ALA A 320 -12.37 -3.82 -9.07
CA ALA A 320 -11.40 -3.29 -8.12
C ALA A 320 -12.05 -2.57 -6.93
N LYS A 321 -13.36 -2.29 -6.99
CA LYS A 321 -14.11 -1.53 -5.96
C LYS A 321 -13.56 -0.13 -5.69
N VAL A 322 -12.90 0.48 -6.67
CA VAL A 322 -12.38 1.85 -6.57
C VAL A 322 -13.16 2.77 -7.49
N PRO A 323 -13.51 3.99 -7.05
CA PRO A 323 -14.29 4.91 -7.86
C PRO A 323 -13.47 5.46 -9.03
N ASN A 324 -14.15 5.83 -10.10
CA ASN A 324 -13.56 6.64 -11.16
C ASN A 324 -13.62 8.12 -10.76
N MET A 325 -12.53 8.66 -10.25
CA MET A 325 -12.48 10.07 -9.81
C MET A 325 -12.49 11.07 -10.98
N ALA A 326 -12.25 10.61 -12.22
CA ALA A 326 -12.32 11.44 -13.43
C ALA A 326 -13.74 11.51 -14.04
N ASP A 327 -14.72 10.78 -13.49
CA ASP A 327 -16.10 10.85 -13.96
C ASP A 327 -16.70 12.22 -13.61
N GLU A 328 -17.25 12.92 -14.63
CA GLU A 328 -17.92 14.22 -14.47
C GLU A 328 -19.04 14.17 -13.42
N ASN A 329 -19.71 13.03 -13.28
CA ASN A 329 -20.72 12.82 -12.25
C ASN A 329 -20.12 12.71 -10.83
N PHE A 330 -18.79 12.56 -10.69
CA PHE A 330 -18.14 12.56 -9.38
C PHE A 330 -17.99 13.97 -8.83
N ALA A 331 -17.76 14.96 -9.72
CA ALA A 331 -17.51 16.37 -9.36
C ALA A 331 -18.77 17.26 -9.32
N ASN A 332 -19.83 16.88 -10.06
CA ASN A 332 -21.00 17.72 -10.23
C ASN A 332 -22.03 17.52 -9.10
N ASN A 333 -22.14 18.48 -8.17
CA ASN A 333 -23.23 18.66 -7.19
C ASN A 333 -23.72 17.40 -6.46
N ALA A 334 -22.87 16.39 -6.26
CA ALA A 334 -23.23 15.25 -5.44
C ALA A 334 -23.33 15.72 -3.98
N SER A 335 -24.49 15.54 -3.34
CA SER A 335 -24.59 15.72 -1.89
C SER A 335 -23.58 14.81 -1.18
N GLY A 336 -23.12 15.17 0.03
CA GLY A 336 -22.20 14.34 0.80
C GLY A 336 -22.65 12.88 0.90
N VAL A 337 -23.95 12.63 1.00
CA VAL A 337 -24.56 11.29 1.02
C VAL A 337 -24.35 10.55 -0.31
N ALA A 338 -24.50 11.23 -1.46
CA ALA A 338 -24.27 10.62 -2.77
C ALA A 338 -22.79 10.25 -2.96
N MET A 339 -21.87 11.04 -2.41
CA MET A 339 -20.44 10.75 -2.42
C MET A 339 -20.12 9.51 -1.60
N LEU A 340 -20.71 9.35 -0.41
CA LEU A 340 -20.56 8.15 0.42
C LEU A 340 -21.03 6.89 -0.30
N TYR A 341 -22.17 6.94 -1.03
CA TYR A 341 -22.61 5.79 -1.83
C TYR A 341 -21.62 5.41 -2.93
N LYS A 342 -20.94 6.38 -3.56
CA LYS A 342 -19.92 6.11 -4.56
C LYS A 342 -18.66 5.48 -3.97
N LEU A 343 -18.31 5.82 -2.73
CA LEU A 343 -17.17 5.28 -1.99
C LEU A 343 -17.49 3.95 -1.28
N TYR A 344 -18.76 3.53 -1.23
CA TYR A 344 -19.18 2.35 -0.46
C TYR A 344 -18.42 1.07 -0.83
N GLY A 345 -18.10 0.85 -2.12
CA GLY A 345 -17.28 -0.27 -2.54
C GLY A 345 -15.85 -0.24 -1.97
N THR A 346 -15.25 0.96 -1.93
CA THR A 346 -13.91 1.18 -1.36
C THR A 346 -13.94 1.02 0.16
N GLU A 347 -14.99 1.49 0.82
CA GLU A 347 -15.18 1.34 2.26
C GLU A 347 -15.30 -0.13 2.67
N MET A 348 -16.07 -0.94 1.94
CA MET A 348 -16.14 -2.39 2.17
C MET A 348 -14.77 -3.06 2.05
N LEU A 349 -14.00 -2.72 1.01
CA LEU A 349 -12.66 -3.27 0.81
C LEU A 349 -11.71 -2.81 1.93
N ALA A 350 -11.78 -1.54 2.32
CA ALA A 350 -10.99 -0.97 3.40
C ALA A 350 -11.31 -1.64 4.75
N GLY A 351 -12.60 -1.90 5.03
CA GLY A 351 -13.02 -2.58 6.25
C GLY A 351 -12.44 -3.99 6.37
N ASP A 352 -12.50 -4.79 5.30
CA ASP A 352 -11.90 -6.12 5.26
C ASP A 352 -10.37 -6.07 5.48
N LYS A 353 -9.69 -5.10 4.85
CA LYS A 353 -8.25 -4.88 5.03
C LYS A 353 -7.91 -4.44 6.45
N ALA A 354 -8.69 -3.54 7.04
CA ALA A 354 -8.47 -3.02 8.39
C ALA A 354 -8.49 -4.14 9.43
N VAL A 355 -9.42 -5.10 9.32
CA VAL A 355 -9.48 -6.27 10.19
C VAL A 355 -8.23 -7.15 10.07
N ASN A 356 -7.76 -7.38 8.84
CA ASN A 356 -6.56 -8.18 8.61
C ASN A 356 -5.29 -7.45 9.05
N PHE A 357 -5.21 -6.13 8.83
CA PHE A 357 -4.11 -5.27 9.28
C PHE A 357 -4.05 -5.27 10.82
N ALA A 358 -5.18 -5.06 11.49
CA ALA A 358 -5.27 -5.08 12.95
C ALA A 358 -4.75 -6.38 13.57
N LYS A 359 -4.99 -7.53 12.92
CA LYS A 359 -4.45 -8.82 13.36
C LYS A 359 -2.91 -8.85 13.29
N GLY A 360 -2.32 -8.27 12.25
CA GLY A 360 -0.87 -8.13 12.12
C GLY A 360 -0.31 -7.20 13.20
N GLU A 361 -0.95 -6.04 13.41
CA GLU A 361 -0.55 -5.06 14.43
C GLU A 361 -0.61 -5.65 15.84
N THR A 362 -1.64 -6.43 16.16
CA THR A 362 -1.69 -7.14 17.45
C THR A 362 -0.47 -8.03 17.68
N TYR A 363 0.04 -8.70 16.64
CA TYR A 363 1.25 -9.49 16.75
C TYR A 363 2.51 -8.62 16.82
N LEU A 364 2.53 -7.50 16.11
CA LEU A 364 3.60 -6.50 16.17
C LEU A 364 3.75 -5.94 17.59
N PHE A 365 2.65 -5.53 18.21
CA PHE A 365 2.65 -5.03 19.60
C PHE A 365 3.24 -6.05 20.58
N LYS A 366 2.85 -7.31 20.42
CA LYS A 366 3.43 -8.41 21.23
C LYS A 366 4.95 -8.56 21.01
N CYS A 367 5.46 -8.30 19.81
CA CYS A 367 6.90 -8.32 19.54
C CYS A 367 7.60 -7.11 20.18
N TYR A 368 7.03 -5.91 20.07
CA TYR A 368 7.60 -4.71 20.68
C TYR A 368 7.62 -4.78 22.19
N ASP A 369 6.52 -5.18 22.81
CA ASP A 369 6.40 -5.36 24.25
C ASP A 369 7.41 -6.38 24.79
N ALA A 370 7.50 -7.55 24.16
CA ALA A 370 8.51 -8.54 24.50
C ALA A 370 9.94 -8.02 24.30
N GLY A 371 10.20 -7.27 23.23
CA GLY A 371 11.50 -6.66 22.94
C GLY A 371 11.93 -5.65 23.99
N LEU A 372 11.00 -4.82 24.46
CA LEU A 372 11.25 -3.83 25.52
C LEU A 372 11.58 -4.49 26.87
N HIS A 373 10.80 -5.49 27.28
CA HIS A 373 10.89 -6.05 28.61
C HIS A 373 11.90 -7.21 28.74
N ASN A 374 11.99 -8.11 27.77
CA ASN A 374 12.97 -9.19 27.79
C ASN A 374 14.40 -8.70 27.54
N GLY A 375 14.58 -7.52 26.91
CA GLY A 375 15.88 -6.86 26.77
C GLY A 375 16.62 -6.71 28.10
N LEU A 376 15.88 -6.58 29.22
CA LEU A 376 16.40 -6.41 30.58
C LEU A 376 16.78 -7.72 31.31
N GLY A 377 16.68 -8.90 30.66
CA GLY A 377 17.26 -10.15 31.18
C GLY A 377 16.29 -11.25 31.60
N SER A 378 14.98 -11.08 31.43
CA SER A 378 13.97 -12.10 31.75
C SER A 378 13.41 -12.72 30.50
N VAL A 379 13.62 -14.02 30.27
CA VAL A 379 13.07 -14.79 29.17
C VAL A 379 11.56 -15.09 29.36
N ASP A 380 11.05 -14.93 30.58
CA ASP A 380 9.70 -15.30 31.00
C ASP A 380 8.80 -14.09 31.28
N TYR A 381 9.04 -12.95 30.59
CA TYR A 381 8.16 -11.80 30.76
C TYR A 381 6.73 -12.13 30.31
N GLN A 382 5.79 -11.96 31.24
CA GLN A 382 4.36 -12.01 30.97
C GLN A 382 3.83 -10.59 30.79
N SER A 383 3.32 -10.31 29.59
CA SER A 383 2.75 -9.00 29.27
C SER A 383 1.54 -8.69 30.17
N ARG A 384 1.45 -7.42 30.61
CA ARG A 384 0.28 -6.86 31.28
C ARG A 384 -0.68 -6.19 30.32
N ILE A 385 -0.27 -6.00 29.06
CA ILE A 385 -1.09 -5.32 28.04
C ILE A 385 -2.26 -6.22 27.64
N ASP A 386 -3.47 -5.69 27.70
CA ASP A 386 -4.61 -6.31 27.06
C ASP A 386 -4.62 -5.98 25.54
N TYR A 387 -4.06 -6.88 24.75
CA TYR A 387 -4.03 -6.72 23.29
C TYR A 387 -5.41 -6.83 22.61
N SER A 388 -6.46 -7.20 23.33
CA SER A 388 -7.82 -7.26 22.76
C SER A 388 -8.40 -5.87 22.52
N VAL A 389 -7.98 -4.88 23.31
CA VAL A 389 -8.40 -3.48 23.23
C VAL A 389 -7.39 -2.60 22.50
N MET A 390 -6.13 -3.04 22.36
CA MET A 390 -5.11 -2.31 21.60
C MET A 390 -5.30 -2.51 20.09
N LYS A 391 -5.82 -1.48 19.40
CA LYS A 391 -6.23 -1.59 17.98
C LYS A 391 -5.80 -0.39 17.17
N PRO A 392 -5.47 -0.59 15.88
CA PRO A 392 -5.30 0.53 14.95
C PRO A 392 -6.65 1.21 14.70
N VAL A 393 -6.64 2.53 14.70
CA VAL A 393 -7.78 3.41 14.41
C VAL A 393 -7.52 4.10 13.08
N PHE A 394 -8.39 3.83 12.10
CA PHE A 394 -8.30 4.40 10.78
C PHE A 394 -9.16 5.66 10.69
N ARG A 395 -8.55 6.76 10.26
CA ARG A 395 -9.26 7.95 9.79
C ARG A 395 -9.19 7.95 8.27
N TYR A 396 -10.23 7.44 7.63
CA TYR A 396 -10.27 7.38 6.17
C TYR A 396 -10.17 8.76 5.55
N ASN A 397 -9.35 8.88 4.51
CA ASN A 397 -9.14 10.12 3.79
C ASN A 397 -10.29 10.34 2.79
N VAL A 398 -11.38 10.92 3.28
CA VAL A 398 -12.56 11.26 2.49
C VAL A 398 -12.59 12.77 2.29
N PRO A 399 -12.89 13.27 1.07
CA PRO A 399 -13.14 14.69 0.87
C PRO A 399 -14.29 15.15 1.77
N THR A 400 -14.01 16.02 2.72
CA THR A 400 -15.01 16.57 3.66
C THR A 400 -15.37 18.00 3.27
N ASP A 401 -16.66 18.31 3.30
CA ASP A 401 -17.12 19.71 3.32
C ASP A 401 -16.96 20.25 4.75
N ILE A 402 -15.93 21.08 4.94
CA ILE A 402 -15.58 21.65 6.24
C ILE A 402 -16.78 22.39 6.87
N SER A 403 -17.61 23.03 6.07
CA SER A 403 -18.79 23.75 6.57
C SER A 403 -19.85 22.79 7.09
N TYR A 404 -20.12 21.71 6.38
CA TYR A 404 -21.05 20.68 6.81
C TYR A 404 -20.54 19.91 8.03
N GLU A 405 -19.25 19.59 8.06
CA GLU A 405 -18.59 18.96 9.20
C GLU A 405 -18.72 19.83 10.46
N ALA A 406 -18.38 21.12 10.36
CA ALA A 406 -18.49 22.07 11.48
C ALA A 406 -19.93 22.16 12.02
N GLN A 407 -20.95 22.21 11.15
CA GLN A 407 -22.34 22.19 11.57
C GLN A 407 -22.74 20.88 12.26
N SER A 408 -22.29 19.77 11.76
CA SER A 408 -22.55 18.45 12.34
C SER A 408 -21.91 18.32 13.71
N LEU A 409 -20.64 18.71 13.86
CA LEU A 409 -19.92 18.71 15.14
C LEU A 409 -20.57 19.64 16.17
N ALA A 410 -20.99 20.85 15.75
CA ALA A 410 -21.72 21.77 16.61
C ALA A 410 -23.07 21.19 17.08
N THR A 411 -23.76 20.48 16.21
CA THR A 411 -25.00 19.76 16.54
C THR A 411 -24.77 18.69 17.58
N TYR A 412 -23.76 17.83 17.37
CA TYR A 412 -23.40 16.78 18.34
C TYR A 412 -22.94 17.37 19.68
N ALA A 413 -22.13 18.42 19.68
CA ALA A 413 -21.73 19.13 20.88
C ALA A 413 -22.94 19.65 21.67
N GLY A 414 -23.94 20.21 20.96
CA GLY A 414 -25.18 20.73 21.56
C GLY A 414 -26.08 19.65 22.19
N THR A 415 -26.00 18.41 21.73
CA THR A 415 -26.78 17.28 22.31
C THR A 415 -26.23 16.75 23.64
N GLY A 416 -24.96 17.01 23.95
CA GLY A 416 -24.30 16.50 25.14
C GLY A 416 -24.10 14.97 25.19
N ILE A 417 -24.37 14.26 24.09
CA ILE A 417 -24.23 12.79 24.00
C ILE A 417 -22.78 12.39 23.73
N VAL A 418 -22.00 13.30 23.12
CA VAL A 418 -20.63 13.03 22.68
C VAL A 418 -19.65 13.88 23.50
N SER A 419 -18.54 13.28 23.96
CA SER A 419 -17.49 13.99 24.68
C SER A 419 -16.72 14.96 23.77
N LYS A 420 -16.12 16.02 24.36
CA LYS A 420 -15.24 16.93 23.62
C LYS A 420 -14.09 16.22 22.93
N ARG A 421 -13.51 15.20 23.60
CA ARG A 421 -12.43 14.38 23.05
C ARG A 421 -12.87 13.64 21.79
N THR A 422 -14.03 12.99 21.83
CA THR A 422 -14.57 12.29 20.63
C THR A 422 -14.84 13.27 19.48
N LEU A 423 -15.31 14.49 19.79
CA LEU A 423 -15.51 15.53 18.77
C LEU A 423 -14.18 15.98 18.14
N MET A 424 -13.10 16.11 18.93
CA MET A 424 -11.76 16.39 18.43
C MET A 424 -11.21 15.23 17.58
N GLU A 425 -11.46 14.00 17.98
CA GLU A 425 -11.04 12.80 17.24
C GLU A 425 -11.73 12.68 15.87
N VAL A 426 -12.96 13.16 15.74
CA VAL A 426 -13.72 13.12 14.48
C VAL A 426 -13.46 14.34 13.61
N ALA A 427 -13.13 15.49 14.20
CA ALA A 427 -12.90 16.73 13.48
C ALA A 427 -11.69 16.65 12.54
N SER A 428 -11.91 16.86 11.23
CA SER A 428 -10.84 16.79 10.22
C SER A 428 -9.77 17.86 10.39
N ILE A 429 -10.10 18.98 11.02
CA ILE A 429 -9.19 20.09 11.31
C ILE A 429 -8.21 19.77 12.46
N VAL A 430 -8.56 18.83 13.33
CA VAL A 430 -7.73 18.44 14.48
C VAL A 430 -6.84 17.27 14.07
N GLN A 431 -5.54 17.51 13.93
CA GLN A 431 -4.59 16.50 13.52
C GLN A 431 -4.16 15.61 14.69
N ASP A 432 -3.97 16.18 15.86
CA ASP A 432 -3.58 15.50 17.09
C ASP A 432 -4.51 15.95 18.23
N PRO A 433 -5.47 15.10 18.65
CA PRO A 433 -6.40 15.42 19.73
C PRO A 433 -5.72 15.64 21.09
N ASP A 434 -4.62 14.93 21.37
CA ASP A 434 -3.91 15.05 22.66
C ASP A 434 -3.21 16.41 22.75
N LEU A 435 -2.57 16.84 21.66
CA LEU A 435 -1.95 18.15 21.57
C LEU A 435 -2.98 19.28 21.61
N GLU A 436 -4.15 19.08 21.00
CA GLU A 436 -5.21 20.06 21.00
C GLU A 436 -5.87 20.19 22.38
N GLU A 437 -6.01 19.09 23.12
CA GLU A 437 -6.50 19.12 24.49
C GLU A 437 -5.53 19.86 25.41
N GLN A 438 -4.21 19.66 25.26
CA GLN A 438 -3.19 20.42 25.98
C GLN A 438 -3.26 21.91 25.69
N ARG A 439 -3.39 22.30 24.42
CA ARG A 439 -3.54 23.72 24.01
C ARG A 439 -4.78 24.35 24.62
N LEU A 440 -5.90 23.65 24.60
CA LEU A 440 -7.13 24.15 25.22
C LEU A 440 -7.00 24.30 26.73
N ALA A 441 -6.27 23.40 27.41
CA ALA A 441 -6.00 23.53 28.85
C ALA A 441 -5.11 24.75 29.13
N GLU A 442 -4.05 24.96 28.33
CA GLU A 442 -3.17 26.12 28.44
C GLU A 442 -3.91 27.44 28.19
N GLU A 443 -4.76 27.48 27.18
CA GLU A 443 -5.60 28.66 26.89
C GLU A 443 -6.57 28.97 28.02
N TYR A 444 -7.16 27.93 28.60
CA TYR A 444 -8.06 28.09 29.75
C TYR A 444 -7.31 28.64 30.97
N ASP A 445 -6.13 28.13 31.30
CA ASP A 445 -5.31 28.63 32.39
C ASP A 445 -4.86 30.07 32.17
N GLN A 446 -4.48 30.43 30.93
CA GLN A 446 -4.16 31.80 30.57
C GLN A 446 -5.35 32.72 30.71
N SER A 447 -6.56 32.28 30.35
CA SER A 447 -7.78 33.06 30.50
C SER A 447 -8.12 33.35 31.96
N LEU A 448 -7.97 32.32 32.82
CA LEU A 448 -8.14 32.46 34.28
C LEU A 448 -7.11 33.42 34.90
N GLN A 449 -5.86 33.39 34.43
CA GLN A 449 -4.85 34.32 34.91
C GLN A 449 -5.16 35.77 34.49
N ARG A 450 -5.61 36.00 33.24
CA ARG A 450 -6.02 37.31 32.77
C ARG A 450 -7.22 37.87 33.57
N GLU A 451 -8.20 37.03 33.83
CA GLU A 451 -9.36 37.38 34.64
C GLU A 451 -8.96 37.77 36.08
N LYS A 452 -8.10 36.98 36.72
CA LYS A 452 -7.55 37.30 38.05
C LYS A 452 -6.75 38.60 38.07
N THR A 453 -6.01 38.90 37.01
CA THR A 453 -5.25 40.16 36.89
C THR A 453 -6.19 41.35 36.72
N MET A 454 -7.23 41.24 35.89
CA MET A 454 -8.25 42.26 35.74
C MET A 454 -8.98 42.57 37.06
N TYR A 455 -9.42 41.53 37.79
CA TYR A 455 -10.01 41.71 39.11
C TYR A 455 -9.07 42.37 40.11
N ARG A 456 -7.77 42.06 40.06
CA ARG A 456 -6.77 42.65 40.95
C ARG A 456 -6.56 44.13 40.64
N ASP A 457 -6.53 44.51 39.36
CA ASP A 457 -6.33 45.90 38.92
C ASP A 457 -7.59 46.75 39.16
N GLU A 458 -8.79 46.15 39.07
CA GLU A 458 -10.07 46.83 39.30
C GLU A 458 -10.34 47.08 40.80
N PHE A 459 -9.78 46.30 41.70
CA PHE A 459 -9.93 46.37 43.16
C PHE A 459 -8.63 46.76 43.89
N ALA A 460 -7.61 47.27 43.18
CA ALA A 460 -6.45 47.85 43.82
C ALA A 460 -6.86 49.12 44.55
N PRO A 461 -6.57 49.27 45.89
CA PRO A 461 -6.87 50.51 46.60
C PRO A 461 -6.07 51.66 45.95
N GLU A 462 -6.74 52.77 45.59
CA GLU A 462 -6.07 54.00 45.25
C GLU A 462 -5.16 54.38 46.43
N ASN A 463 -3.85 54.43 46.18
CA ASN A 463 -2.91 55.00 47.14
C ASN A 463 -3.24 56.48 47.27
N GLU A 464 -3.82 56.89 48.36
CA GLU A 464 -3.85 58.30 48.78
C GLU A 464 -2.38 58.73 48.98
N ASP A 465 -1.89 59.52 48.07
CA ASP A 465 -0.66 60.28 48.23
C ASP A 465 -0.86 61.22 49.44
N GLU A 466 -0.33 60.87 50.63
CA GLU A 466 -0.13 61.81 51.71
C GLU A 466 0.94 62.80 51.29
N GLU A 467 0.47 63.98 50.89
CA GLU A 467 1.29 65.19 50.87
C GLU A 467 1.72 65.48 52.31
N GLU A 468 2.99 65.18 52.67
CA GLU A 468 3.61 65.83 53.82
C GLU A 468 4.27 67.16 53.33
N GLU A 469 3.58 68.25 53.66
CA GLU A 469 4.19 69.57 53.81
C GLU A 469 5.03 69.57 55.10
N GLU A 470 6.35 69.79 55.01
CA GLU A 470 7.20 70.80 55.70
C GLU A 470 8.69 70.58 55.41
#